data_50a341b3ecfc7d5fcab8fb144b3b7a22
#
_entry.id   50a341b3ecfc7d5fcab8fb144b3b7a22
#
_cell.length_a   1.000
_cell.length_b   1.000
_cell.length_c   1.000
_cell.angle_alpha   90.00
_cell.angle_beta   90.00
_cell.angle_gamma   90.00
#
_symmetry.space_group_name_H-M   'P 1'
#
loop_
_entity.id
_entity.type
_entity.pdbx_description
1 polymer ?
#
loop_
_entity_poly.entity_id
_entity_poly.type
_entity_poly.pdbx_seq_one_letter_code
_entity_poly.pdbx_strand_id
1 'polypeptide(L)'
;MRTVTKLLLLTLAFVFIGCQKEIDSATANNSGGTGGTGGTGGTGNTNNIEGDYDFVGMAAHTESSITVDASGSQVKAVTVSDYITKENTGTMKITPDQFISTNLGYSIDTIVNVKTYLDNVLFDDSDVPFAGSTPPTNGATPYVRNSADSITATGFIGIPSDPSGAIPTGPAGLKLSWSGDTLLLKVNTSFTQSVSQGGVPGTMVASVKGTFKLKKH
;
A
#
# COMPACT_ATOMS: atom_id res chain seq x y z
N MET A 1 -24.19 -24.74 20.58
CA MET A 1 -23.05 -23.84 20.77
C MET A 1 -22.17 -23.67 19.51
N ARG A 2 -21.80 -24.73 18.78
CA ARG A 2 -20.94 -24.63 17.58
C ARG A 2 -21.47 -23.75 16.44
N THR A 3 -22.79 -23.66 16.26
CA THR A 3 -23.41 -22.87 15.16
C THR A 3 -23.43 -21.37 15.44
N VAL A 4 -23.60 -20.96 16.70
CA VAL A 4 -23.61 -19.56 17.11
C VAL A 4 -22.22 -18.95 17.03
N THR A 5 -21.19 -19.75 17.39
CA THR A 5 -19.78 -19.32 17.28
C THR A 5 -19.36 -19.11 15.81
N LYS A 6 -19.82 -19.94 14.89
CA LYS A 6 -19.57 -19.77 13.45
C LYS A 6 -20.25 -18.54 12.87
N LEU A 7 -21.46 -18.23 13.33
CA LEU A 7 -22.19 -17.03 12.89
C LEU A 7 -21.53 -15.76 13.41
N LEU A 8 -21.01 -15.78 14.64
CA LEU A 8 -20.30 -14.62 15.23
C LEU A 8 -18.96 -14.34 14.54
N LEU A 9 -18.22 -15.39 14.15
CA LEU A 9 -16.96 -15.27 13.40
C LEU A 9 -17.18 -14.81 11.95
N LEU A 10 -18.26 -15.25 11.31
CA LEU A 10 -18.60 -14.82 9.96
C LEU A 10 -18.97 -13.32 9.91
N THR A 11 -19.67 -12.81 10.93
CA THR A 11 -19.96 -11.37 11.04
C THR A 11 -18.71 -10.54 11.32
N LEU A 12 -17.71 -11.10 12.00
CA LEU A 12 -16.44 -10.40 12.26
C LEU A 12 -15.64 -10.19 10.97
N ALA A 13 -15.64 -11.15 10.05
CA ALA A 13 -14.94 -11.02 8.76
C ALA A 13 -15.55 -9.93 7.84
N PHE A 14 -16.86 -9.69 7.91
CA PHE A 14 -17.54 -8.66 7.08
C PHE A 14 -17.44 -7.24 7.62
N VAL A 15 -17.08 -7.04 8.89
CA VAL A 15 -16.95 -5.70 9.50
C VAL A 15 -15.68 -4.96 9.06
N PHE A 16 -14.71 -5.66 8.43
CA PHE A 16 -13.46 -5.06 7.98
C PHE A 16 -13.60 -4.07 6.80
N ILE A 17 -14.74 -4.02 6.13
CA ILE A 17 -14.94 -3.20 4.92
C ILE A 17 -15.47 -1.78 5.23
N GLY A 18 -15.78 -1.45 6.49
CA GLY A 18 -16.61 -0.28 6.81
C GLY A 18 -16.12 0.72 7.86
N CYS A 19 -14.89 0.67 8.38
CA CYS A 19 -14.44 1.65 9.38
C CYS A 19 -13.33 2.56 8.84
N GLN A 20 -13.76 3.62 8.15
CA GLN A 20 -12.99 4.86 8.11
C GLN A 20 -13.40 5.69 9.34
N LYS A 21 -12.58 5.77 10.39
CA LYS A 21 -12.36 6.99 11.14
C LYS A 21 -11.37 6.85 12.29
N GLU A 22 -10.54 7.88 12.37
CA GLU A 22 -9.63 8.31 13.43
C GLU A 22 -8.31 7.53 13.53
N ILE A 23 -7.32 8.10 12.83
CA ILE A 23 -5.91 7.70 12.92
C ILE A 23 -5.22 8.69 13.87
N ASP A 24 -4.92 8.23 15.08
CA ASP A 24 -3.92 8.89 15.90
C ASP A 24 -2.53 8.55 15.34
N SER A 25 -1.73 9.57 15.13
CA SER A 25 -0.41 9.49 14.49
C SER A 25 0.54 8.60 15.29
N ALA A 26 0.74 7.37 14.82
CA ALA A 26 1.75 6.47 15.37
C ALA A 26 3.11 6.72 14.71
N THR A 27 4.14 6.79 15.53
CA THR A 27 5.54 7.03 15.16
C THR A 27 6.07 5.90 14.29
N ALA A 28 6.40 6.19 13.04
CA ALA A 28 7.00 5.23 12.12
C ALA A 28 8.46 4.95 12.53
N ASN A 29 8.76 3.73 12.96
CA ASN A 29 10.13 3.26 13.14
C ASN A 29 10.76 2.97 11.79
N ASN A 30 11.65 3.86 11.38
CA ASN A 30 12.40 3.79 10.13
C ASN A 30 13.61 2.86 10.32
N SER A 31 13.47 1.57 10.03
CA SER A 31 14.60 0.64 9.92
C SER A 31 15.25 0.77 8.56
N GLY A 32 16.36 1.51 8.49
CA GLY A 32 17.21 1.68 7.33
C GLY A 32 17.80 0.34 6.84
N GLY A 33 17.40 -0.10 5.66
CA GLY A 33 17.97 -1.24 4.96
C GLY A 33 19.18 -0.82 4.13
N THR A 34 20.34 -1.37 4.47
CA THR A 34 21.65 -1.15 3.86
C THR A 34 21.77 -1.85 2.49
N GLY A 35 22.24 -1.12 1.48
CA GLY A 35 23.11 -1.53 0.39
C GLY A 35 22.76 -2.73 -0.50
N GLY A 36 22.58 -2.48 -1.78
CA GLY A 36 22.68 -3.43 -2.86
C GLY A 36 23.28 -2.77 -4.09
N THR A 37 24.50 -3.20 -4.44
CA THR A 37 25.35 -2.70 -5.52
C THR A 37 24.91 -3.25 -6.88
N GLY A 38 24.92 -2.40 -7.93
CA GLY A 38 25.27 -2.80 -9.29
C GLY A 38 24.17 -3.04 -10.29
N GLY A 39 24.14 -2.19 -11.31
CA GLY A 39 23.45 -2.38 -12.59
C GLY A 39 23.78 -1.25 -13.53
N THR A 40 24.88 -1.42 -14.29
CA THR A 40 25.33 -0.48 -15.33
C THR A 40 24.49 -0.69 -16.60
N GLY A 41 23.92 0.36 -17.15
CA GLY A 41 23.37 0.32 -18.50
C GLY A 41 22.37 1.42 -18.80
N GLY A 42 22.80 2.45 -19.52
CA GLY A 42 21.92 3.45 -20.12
C GLY A 42 22.42 4.88 -19.94
N THR A 43 23.11 5.40 -20.93
CA THR A 43 23.59 6.78 -21.02
C THR A 43 22.42 7.73 -21.33
N GLY A 44 21.56 7.95 -20.38
CA GLY A 44 20.65 9.10 -20.33
C GLY A 44 20.94 9.82 -19.02
N ASN A 45 20.74 11.11 -18.98
CA ASN A 45 20.98 11.94 -17.79
C ASN A 45 20.01 11.49 -16.66
N THR A 46 20.32 10.36 -16.02
CA THR A 46 19.46 9.62 -15.09
C THR A 46 19.27 10.32 -13.75
N ASN A 47 19.90 11.49 -13.57
CA ASN A 47 19.84 12.23 -12.31
C ASN A 47 18.68 13.20 -12.19
N ASN A 48 18.04 13.60 -13.30
CA ASN A 48 16.93 14.55 -13.26
C ASN A 48 15.61 13.82 -13.51
N ILE A 49 14.78 13.72 -12.46
CA ILE A 49 13.43 13.16 -12.52
C ILE A 49 12.37 14.24 -12.75
N GLU A 50 12.75 15.52 -12.78
CA GLU A 50 11.82 16.61 -13.00
C GLU A 50 11.22 16.57 -14.41
N GLY A 51 9.96 16.96 -14.52
CA GLY A 51 9.25 16.99 -15.79
C GLY A 51 7.78 16.58 -15.66
N ASP A 52 7.16 16.45 -16.83
CA ASP A 52 5.76 16.04 -16.96
C ASP A 52 5.68 14.59 -17.44
N TYR A 53 4.76 13.84 -16.87
CA TYR A 53 4.61 12.41 -17.05
C TYR A 53 3.15 12.01 -17.17
N ASP A 54 2.87 10.99 -17.96
CA ASP A 54 1.61 10.23 -17.91
C ASP A 54 1.69 9.15 -16.83
N PHE A 55 0.63 8.99 -16.04
CA PHE A 55 0.48 7.83 -15.17
C PHE A 55 0.08 6.62 -16.00
N VAL A 56 0.98 5.65 -16.15
CA VAL A 56 0.73 4.44 -16.95
C VAL A 56 0.33 3.23 -16.12
N GLY A 57 0.42 3.34 -14.80
CA GLY A 57 -0.11 2.32 -13.91
C GLY A 57 0.75 2.03 -12.68
N MET A 58 0.25 1.11 -11.89
CA MET A 58 0.92 0.62 -10.68
C MET A 58 0.77 -0.90 -10.59
N ALA A 59 1.81 -1.56 -10.10
CA ALA A 59 1.75 -2.94 -9.64
C ALA A 59 2.09 -2.95 -8.16
N ALA A 60 1.33 -3.69 -7.35
CA ALA A 60 1.58 -3.78 -5.92
C ALA A 60 1.32 -5.19 -5.39
N HIS A 61 2.12 -5.57 -4.40
CA HIS A 61 1.91 -6.68 -3.49
C HIS A 61 1.67 -6.10 -2.10
N THR A 62 0.56 -6.46 -1.48
CA THR A 62 0.20 -6.01 -0.14
C THR A 62 -0.03 -7.21 0.76
N GLU A 63 0.42 -7.09 1.98
CA GLU A 63 0.15 -8.06 3.03
C GLU A 63 -0.22 -7.30 4.30
N SER A 64 -1.31 -7.69 4.95
CA SER A 64 -1.66 -7.18 6.26
C SER A 64 -2.07 -8.30 7.19
N SER A 65 -1.82 -8.14 8.48
CA SER A 65 -2.33 -9.02 9.51
C SER A 65 -2.88 -8.20 10.67
N ILE A 66 -4.08 -8.58 11.11
CA ILE A 66 -4.70 -8.02 12.32
C ILE A 66 -4.77 -9.13 13.35
N THR A 67 -4.25 -8.85 14.53
CA THR A 67 -4.29 -9.77 15.67
C THR A 67 -5.07 -9.12 16.81
N VAL A 68 -6.06 -9.81 17.34
CA VAL A 68 -6.85 -9.40 18.50
C VAL A 68 -6.92 -10.53 19.53
N ASP A 69 -6.88 -10.17 20.81
CA ASP A 69 -7.08 -11.13 21.90
C ASP A 69 -8.51 -10.95 22.45
N ALA A 70 -9.37 -11.90 22.19
CA ALA A 70 -10.77 -11.87 22.58
C ALA A 70 -11.12 -13.02 23.52
N SER A 71 -11.51 -12.70 24.74
CA SER A 71 -12.00 -13.70 25.74
C SER A 71 -11.04 -14.88 25.99
N GLY A 72 -9.73 -14.62 25.95
CA GLY A 72 -8.69 -15.62 26.23
C GLY A 72 -8.26 -16.46 25.01
N SER A 73 -8.78 -16.14 23.82
CA SER A 73 -8.33 -16.72 22.55
C SER A 73 -7.80 -15.64 21.64
N GLN A 74 -6.74 -15.94 20.90
CA GLN A 74 -6.18 -15.06 19.91
C GLN A 74 -6.80 -15.33 18.53
N VAL A 75 -7.33 -14.28 17.91
CA VAL A 75 -7.77 -14.31 16.51
C VAL A 75 -6.81 -13.48 15.68
N LYS A 76 -6.28 -14.09 14.60
CA LYS A 76 -5.42 -13.41 13.64
C LYS A 76 -6.01 -13.57 12.23
N ALA A 77 -6.24 -12.46 11.55
CA ALA A 77 -6.56 -12.44 10.12
C ALA A 77 -5.36 -11.97 9.33
N VAL A 78 -5.02 -12.68 8.25
CA VAL A 78 -3.95 -12.30 7.31
C VAL A 78 -4.58 -12.11 5.95
N THR A 79 -4.30 -10.99 5.31
CA THR A 79 -4.80 -10.64 3.99
C THR A 79 -3.62 -10.42 3.06
N VAL A 80 -3.63 -11.09 1.91
CA VAL A 80 -2.59 -10.95 0.87
C VAL A 80 -3.24 -10.60 -0.46
N SER A 81 -2.67 -9.66 -1.18
CA SER A 81 -3.18 -9.25 -2.48
C SER A 81 -2.03 -8.86 -3.42
N ASP A 82 -2.12 -9.34 -4.66
CA ASP A 82 -1.30 -8.92 -5.78
C ASP A 82 -2.18 -8.27 -6.83
N TYR A 83 -1.87 -7.05 -7.26
CA TYR A 83 -2.68 -6.38 -8.28
C TYR A 83 -1.86 -5.51 -9.22
N ILE A 84 -2.43 -5.30 -10.40
CA ILE A 84 -1.98 -4.33 -11.39
C ILE A 84 -3.19 -3.43 -11.68
N THR A 85 -2.98 -2.12 -11.63
CA THR A 85 -4.05 -1.16 -11.92
C THR A 85 -4.42 -1.17 -13.40
N LYS A 86 -5.70 -0.93 -13.66
CA LYS A 86 -6.32 -0.84 -14.97
C LYS A 86 -6.95 0.54 -15.16
N GLU A 87 -7.33 0.89 -16.39
CA GLU A 87 -8.03 2.15 -16.68
C GLU A 87 -7.30 3.37 -16.10
N ASN A 88 -5.97 3.34 -16.18
CA ASN A 88 -5.12 4.36 -15.62
C ASN A 88 -5.31 5.69 -16.34
N THR A 89 -5.50 6.77 -15.60
CA THR A 89 -5.69 8.13 -16.13
C THR A 89 -4.86 9.13 -15.35
N GLY A 90 -4.64 10.30 -15.94
CA GLY A 90 -4.01 11.44 -15.30
C GLY A 90 -2.53 11.56 -15.55
N THR A 91 -2.02 12.68 -15.11
CA THR A 91 -0.63 13.09 -15.28
C THR A 91 0.02 13.38 -13.94
N MET A 92 1.34 13.37 -13.93
CA MET A 92 2.14 13.76 -12.80
C MET A 92 3.24 14.71 -13.23
N LYS A 93 3.27 15.89 -12.62
CA LYS A 93 4.39 16.82 -12.72
C LYS A 93 5.32 16.64 -11.53
N ILE A 94 6.59 16.39 -11.79
CA ILE A 94 7.63 16.27 -10.77
C ILE A 94 8.41 17.58 -10.78
N THR A 95 8.37 18.31 -9.67
CA THR A 95 9.16 19.50 -9.39
C THR A 95 10.37 19.12 -8.51
N PRO A 96 11.30 20.04 -8.16
CA PRO A 96 12.42 19.71 -7.27
C PRO A 96 12.03 19.16 -5.89
N ASP A 97 10.80 19.44 -5.42
CA ASP A 97 10.34 19.18 -4.05
C ASP A 97 8.96 18.51 -3.95
N GLN A 98 8.22 18.35 -5.07
CA GLN A 98 6.85 17.85 -5.05
C GLN A 98 6.52 16.95 -6.25
N PHE A 99 5.65 15.96 -5.98
CA PHE A 99 4.84 15.26 -6.97
C PHE A 99 3.48 15.94 -7.05
N ILE A 100 3.10 16.44 -8.20
CA ILE A 100 1.80 17.10 -8.42
C ILE A 100 1.01 16.22 -9.38
N SER A 101 -0.02 15.55 -8.89
CA SER A 101 -0.92 14.75 -9.71
C SER A 101 -2.12 15.54 -10.19
N THR A 102 -2.52 15.30 -11.43
CA THR A 102 -3.71 15.90 -12.05
C THR A 102 -4.56 14.78 -12.64
N ASN A 103 -5.85 14.71 -12.23
CA ASN A 103 -6.82 13.72 -12.67
C ASN A 103 -6.30 12.27 -12.57
N LEU A 104 -5.50 11.96 -11.54
CA LEU A 104 -4.96 10.63 -11.33
C LEU A 104 -6.09 9.69 -10.87
N GLY A 105 -6.34 8.67 -11.67
CA GLY A 105 -7.38 7.68 -11.41
C GLY A 105 -7.01 6.31 -11.98
N TYR A 106 -7.62 5.26 -11.44
CA TYR A 106 -7.42 3.88 -11.91
C TYR A 106 -8.49 2.94 -11.34
N SER A 107 -8.55 1.72 -11.86
CA SER A 107 -9.32 0.62 -11.29
C SER A 107 -8.41 -0.53 -10.85
N ILE A 108 -8.90 -1.33 -9.91
CA ILE A 108 -8.29 -2.58 -9.45
C ILE A 108 -9.35 -3.68 -9.58
N ASP A 109 -8.92 -4.83 -10.06
CA ASP A 109 -9.71 -6.04 -10.13
C ASP A 109 -8.75 -7.21 -9.86
N THR A 110 -8.90 -7.83 -8.70
CA THR A 110 -7.96 -8.85 -8.20
C THR A 110 -8.65 -9.84 -7.28
N ILE A 111 -7.92 -10.86 -6.87
CA ILE A 111 -8.32 -11.78 -5.81
C ILE A 111 -7.48 -11.48 -4.57
N VAL A 112 -8.14 -11.39 -3.44
CA VAL A 112 -7.53 -11.21 -2.12
C VAL A 112 -7.60 -12.53 -1.39
N ASN A 113 -6.46 -13.09 -1.01
CA ASN A 113 -6.41 -14.27 -0.15
C ASN A 113 -6.54 -13.83 1.32
N VAL A 114 -7.49 -14.42 2.03
CA VAL A 114 -7.76 -14.15 3.45
C VAL A 114 -7.61 -15.43 4.26
N LYS A 115 -6.68 -15.42 5.22
CA LYS A 115 -6.45 -16.52 6.17
C LYS A 115 -6.82 -16.09 7.57
N THR A 116 -7.64 -16.89 8.23
CA THR A 116 -8.01 -16.67 9.63
C THR A 116 -7.42 -17.77 10.50
N TYR A 117 -6.79 -17.38 11.59
CA TYR A 117 -6.22 -18.27 12.58
C TYR A 117 -6.91 -18.07 13.93
N LEU A 118 -7.12 -19.17 14.66
CA LEU A 118 -7.56 -19.19 16.04
C LEU A 118 -6.48 -19.87 16.86
N ASP A 119 -5.89 -19.16 17.83
CA ASP A 119 -4.78 -19.65 18.67
C ASP A 119 -3.62 -20.21 17.82
N ASN A 120 -3.27 -19.51 16.74
CA ASN A 120 -2.27 -19.88 15.73
C ASN A 120 -2.60 -21.14 14.89
N VAL A 121 -3.79 -21.71 15.01
CA VAL A 121 -4.26 -22.79 14.15
C VAL A 121 -5.07 -22.20 13.00
N LEU A 122 -4.75 -22.59 11.76
CA LEU A 122 -5.49 -22.14 10.57
C LEU A 122 -6.95 -22.61 10.68
N PHE A 123 -7.86 -21.65 10.70
CA PHE A 123 -9.30 -21.89 10.81
C PHE A 123 -10.02 -21.78 9.47
N ASP A 124 -9.60 -20.81 8.65
CA ASP A 124 -10.17 -20.56 7.32
C ASP A 124 -9.09 -20.04 6.37
N ASP A 125 -9.20 -20.39 5.07
CA ASP A 125 -8.36 -19.93 3.96
C ASP A 125 -9.26 -19.76 2.75
N SER A 126 -9.50 -18.53 2.36
CA SER A 126 -10.47 -18.21 1.31
C SER A 126 -9.98 -17.11 0.39
N ASP A 127 -10.35 -17.23 -0.88
CA ASP A 127 -10.11 -16.25 -1.91
C ASP A 127 -11.36 -15.39 -2.11
N VAL A 128 -11.19 -14.06 -1.98
CA VAL A 128 -12.26 -13.09 -2.07
C VAL A 128 -12.03 -12.20 -3.30
N PRO A 129 -12.93 -12.17 -4.29
CA PRO A 129 -12.85 -11.22 -5.38
C PRO A 129 -12.94 -9.77 -4.86
N PHE A 130 -12.06 -8.93 -5.32
CA PHE A 130 -12.06 -7.49 -5.01
C PHE A 130 -12.02 -6.67 -6.29
N ALA A 131 -12.98 -5.78 -6.44
CA ALA A 131 -13.00 -4.77 -7.50
C ALA A 131 -13.23 -3.39 -6.88
N GLY A 132 -12.42 -2.43 -7.28
CA GLY A 132 -12.50 -1.06 -6.78
C GLY A 132 -11.98 -0.07 -7.81
N SER A 133 -12.37 1.19 -7.68
CA SER A 133 -11.87 2.27 -8.52
C SER A 133 -11.56 3.50 -7.71
N THR A 134 -10.53 4.19 -8.14
CA THR A 134 -10.16 5.52 -7.68
C THR A 134 -10.62 6.51 -8.72
N PRO A 135 -11.60 7.37 -8.39
CA PRO A 135 -12.01 8.43 -9.29
C PRO A 135 -10.83 9.39 -9.55
N PRO A 136 -10.79 10.04 -10.72
CA PRO A 136 -9.76 11.03 -11.02
C PRO A 136 -9.67 12.12 -9.94
N THR A 137 -8.50 12.26 -9.33
CA THR A 137 -8.24 13.22 -8.25
C THR A 137 -6.96 14.01 -8.50
N ASN A 138 -6.89 15.20 -7.92
CA ASN A 138 -5.71 16.05 -7.93
C ASN A 138 -5.03 15.98 -6.56
N GLY A 139 -3.70 16.05 -6.54
CA GLY A 139 -2.95 16.04 -5.29
C GLY A 139 -1.55 16.61 -5.45
N ALA A 140 -0.95 16.93 -4.31
CA ALA A 140 0.45 17.30 -4.23
C ALA A 140 1.09 16.59 -3.04
N THR A 141 2.21 15.92 -3.28
CA THR A 141 2.95 15.18 -2.25
C THR A 141 4.38 15.71 -2.22
N PRO A 142 4.79 16.39 -1.15
CA PRO A 142 6.17 16.82 -0.97
C PRO A 142 7.12 15.64 -0.85
N TYR A 143 8.34 15.82 -1.36
CA TYR A 143 9.41 14.85 -1.18
C TYR A 143 10.76 15.51 -0.91
N VAL A 144 11.67 14.73 -0.33
CA VAL A 144 13.09 15.09 -0.19
C VAL A 144 13.92 14.08 -0.97
N ARG A 145 14.86 14.58 -1.76
CA ARG A 145 15.81 13.74 -2.49
C ARG A 145 16.96 13.32 -1.57
N ASN A 146 17.13 12.02 -1.37
CA ASN A 146 18.18 11.48 -0.51
C ASN A 146 19.47 11.14 -1.29
N SER A 147 19.29 10.71 -2.56
CA SER A 147 20.39 10.36 -3.47
C SER A 147 19.94 10.47 -4.93
N ALA A 148 20.80 10.08 -5.87
CA ALA A 148 20.47 10.02 -7.29
C ALA A 148 19.30 9.10 -7.61
N ASP A 149 19.12 8.02 -6.84
CA ASP A 149 18.16 6.94 -7.05
C ASP A 149 17.14 6.75 -5.89
N SER A 150 17.09 7.70 -4.96
CA SER A 150 16.26 7.55 -3.75
C SER A 150 15.67 8.88 -3.29
N ILE A 151 14.41 8.85 -2.91
CA ILE A 151 13.66 9.96 -2.33
C ILE A 151 12.87 9.49 -1.11
N THR A 152 12.49 10.43 -0.25
CA THR A 152 11.49 10.22 0.81
C THR A 152 10.30 11.14 0.53
N ALA A 153 9.14 10.57 0.23
CA ALA A 153 7.89 11.29 0.11
C ALA A 153 7.20 11.41 1.47
N THR A 154 6.57 12.54 1.76
CA THR A 154 5.89 12.80 3.06
C THR A 154 4.56 12.07 3.20
N GLY A 155 4.08 11.44 2.13
CA GLY A 155 2.87 10.64 2.08
C GLY A 155 2.90 9.71 0.88
N PHE A 156 1.90 8.84 0.77
CA PHE A 156 1.76 7.97 -0.40
C PHE A 156 1.21 8.74 -1.58
N ILE A 157 1.83 8.57 -2.75
CA ILE A 157 1.40 9.16 -4.01
C ILE A 157 0.20 8.35 -4.51
N GLY A 158 -0.99 8.92 -4.35
CA GLY A 158 -2.21 8.47 -5.04
C GLY A 158 -2.57 6.99 -4.88
N ILE A 159 -2.39 6.41 -3.69
CA ILE A 159 -2.97 5.10 -3.37
C ILE A 159 -4.21 5.35 -2.49
N PRO A 160 -5.40 5.44 -3.07
CA PRO A 160 -6.63 5.35 -2.31
C PRO A 160 -7.03 3.89 -2.21
N SER A 161 -7.51 3.48 -1.07
CA SER A 161 -8.09 2.17 -0.77
C SER A 161 -7.35 0.96 -1.38
N ASP A 162 -6.27 0.56 -0.73
CA ASP A 162 -5.67 -0.76 -0.88
C ASP A 162 -6.72 -1.84 -0.49
N PRO A 163 -6.83 -2.95 -1.26
CA PRO A 163 -7.70 -4.07 -0.91
C PRO A 163 -7.50 -4.63 0.50
N SER A 164 -6.30 -4.53 1.06
CA SER A 164 -6.01 -4.93 2.44
C SER A 164 -6.47 -3.92 3.50
N GLY A 165 -6.92 -2.73 3.09
CA GLY A 165 -7.28 -1.63 4.00
C GLY A 165 -6.10 -0.97 4.70
N ALA A 166 -4.88 -1.37 4.36
CA ALA A 166 -3.65 -0.93 5.01
C ALA A 166 -2.93 0.13 4.16
N ILE A 167 -3.24 1.40 4.39
CA ILE A 167 -2.53 2.51 3.74
C ILE A 167 -1.57 3.14 4.75
N PRO A 168 -0.25 3.10 4.50
CA PRO A 168 0.69 3.85 5.32
C PRO A 168 0.41 5.35 5.19
N THR A 169 0.18 6.03 6.30
CA THR A 169 -0.06 7.48 6.33
C THR A 169 1.21 8.29 6.58
N GLY A 170 2.34 7.62 6.77
CA GLY A 170 3.64 8.22 7.07
C GLY A 170 4.56 8.43 5.87
N PRO A 171 5.74 9.02 6.09
CA PRO A 171 6.76 9.16 5.06
C PRO A 171 7.18 7.80 4.48
N ALA A 172 7.30 7.74 3.15
CA ALA A 172 7.70 6.55 2.43
C ALA A 172 9.00 6.77 1.65
N GLY A 173 9.97 5.88 1.84
CA GLY A 173 11.15 5.82 1.00
C GLY A 173 10.82 5.21 -0.36
N LEU A 174 11.21 5.89 -1.44
CA LEU A 174 11.02 5.41 -2.80
C LEU A 174 12.38 5.25 -3.49
N LYS A 175 12.57 4.12 -4.15
CA LYS A 175 13.69 3.90 -5.07
C LYS A 175 13.29 4.27 -6.49
N LEU A 176 14.19 4.97 -7.17
CA LEU A 176 14.00 5.45 -8.52
C LEU A 176 14.78 4.58 -9.50
N SER A 177 14.17 4.23 -10.61
CA SER A 177 14.87 3.60 -11.74
C SER A 177 14.16 3.94 -13.05
N TRP A 178 14.85 3.75 -14.18
CA TRP A 178 14.30 4.01 -15.49
C TRP A 178 14.17 2.72 -16.29
N SER A 179 13.14 2.64 -17.11
CA SER A 179 12.94 1.62 -18.13
C SER A 179 12.56 2.33 -19.42
N GLY A 180 13.55 2.59 -20.27
CA GLY A 180 13.36 3.47 -21.44
C GLY A 180 12.97 4.89 -21.01
N ASP A 181 11.84 5.37 -21.47
CA ASP A 181 11.24 6.67 -21.15
C ASP A 181 10.34 6.64 -19.87
N THR A 182 10.27 5.51 -19.22
CA THR A 182 9.39 5.30 -18.07
C THR A 182 10.18 5.35 -16.76
N LEU A 183 9.83 6.29 -15.89
CA LEU A 183 10.30 6.38 -14.51
C LEU A 183 9.53 5.38 -13.64
N LEU A 184 10.26 4.55 -12.92
CA LEU A 184 9.73 3.58 -11.97
C LEU A 184 9.99 4.06 -10.55
N LEU A 185 8.94 4.37 -9.80
CA LEU A 185 9.00 4.69 -8.38
C LEU A 185 8.65 3.42 -7.60
N LYS A 186 9.65 2.82 -6.94
CA LYS A 186 9.51 1.55 -6.21
C LYS A 186 9.42 1.83 -4.72
N VAL A 187 8.37 1.33 -4.09
CA VAL A 187 8.15 1.36 -2.64
C VAL A 187 8.32 -0.04 -2.05
N ASN A 188 8.91 -0.10 -0.87
CA ASN A 188 8.90 -1.29 -0.02
C ASN A 188 8.87 -0.79 1.42
N THR A 189 7.73 -0.89 2.04
CA THR A 189 7.51 -0.36 3.40
C THR A 189 6.67 -1.30 4.21
N SER A 190 6.85 -1.26 5.53
CA SER A 190 6.01 -1.94 6.49
C SER A 190 5.75 -1.02 7.68
N PHE A 191 4.61 -1.21 8.32
CA PHE A 191 4.24 -0.46 9.52
C PHE A 191 3.43 -1.33 10.47
N THR A 192 3.42 -0.90 11.73
CA THR A 192 2.62 -1.53 12.78
C THR A 192 1.82 -0.44 13.46
N GLN A 193 0.54 -0.70 13.68
CA GLN A 193 -0.33 0.21 14.39
C GLN A 193 -1.28 -0.54 15.34
N SER A 194 -1.68 0.14 16.42
CA SER A 194 -2.75 -0.35 17.27
C SER A 194 -4.10 -0.11 16.60
N VAL A 195 -4.97 -1.11 16.67
CA VAL A 195 -6.33 -1.05 16.12
C VAL A 195 -7.33 -1.47 17.20
N SER A 196 -8.61 -1.14 16.99
CA SER A 196 -9.68 -1.62 17.86
C SER A 196 -10.77 -2.24 16.98
N GLN A 197 -11.10 -3.49 17.26
CA GLN A 197 -12.12 -4.25 16.55
C GLN A 197 -13.28 -4.56 17.50
N GLY A 198 -14.43 -3.88 17.28
CA GLY A 198 -15.60 -4.05 18.15
C GLY A 198 -15.32 -3.72 19.62
N GLY A 199 -14.41 -2.77 19.90
CA GLY A 199 -13.98 -2.41 21.26
C GLY A 199 -12.87 -3.30 21.83
N VAL A 200 -12.42 -4.33 21.11
CA VAL A 200 -11.29 -5.18 21.50
C VAL A 200 -10.00 -4.60 20.93
N PRO A 201 -8.98 -4.30 21.76
CA PRO A 201 -7.71 -3.81 21.27
C PRO A 201 -6.95 -4.89 20.50
N GLY A 202 -6.25 -4.47 19.47
CA GLY A 202 -5.47 -5.37 18.63
C GLY A 202 -4.27 -4.66 18.00
N THR A 203 -3.51 -5.42 17.24
CA THR A 203 -2.35 -4.94 16.49
C THR A 203 -2.53 -5.26 15.02
N MET A 204 -2.32 -4.28 14.16
CA MET A 204 -2.19 -4.45 12.73
C MET A 204 -0.73 -4.32 12.32
N VAL A 205 -0.25 -5.29 11.54
CA VAL A 205 1.04 -5.20 10.83
C VAL A 205 0.73 -5.25 9.35
N ALA A 206 1.28 -4.32 8.58
CA ALA A 206 1.08 -4.30 7.15
C ALA A 206 2.37 -4.01 6.40
N SER A 207 2.49 -4.54 5.19
CA SER A 207 3.58 -4.30 4.26
C SER A 207 3.05 -4.03 2.85
N VAL A 208 3.73 -3.14 2.14
CA VAL A 208 3.44 -2.80 0.75
C VAL A 208 4.73 -2.81 -0.04
N LYS A 209 4.76 -3.60 -1.12
CA LYS A 209 5.78 -3.56 -2.16
C LYS A 209 5.11 -3.15 -3.45
N GLY A 210 5.51 -2.02 -4.03
CA GLY A 210 4.84 -1.51 -5.22
C GLY A 210 5.79 -0.83 -6.20
N THR A 211 5.31 -0.67 -7.42
CA THR A 211 6.01 0.07 -8.46
C THR A 211 5.00 0.96 -9.18
N PHE A 212 5.17 2.25 -9.05
CA PHE A 212 4.50 3.26 -9.86
C PHE A 212 5.26 3.46 -11.16
N LYS A 213 4.54 3.58 -12.27
CA LYS A 213 5.10 3.74 -13.61
C LYS A 213 4.62 5.08 -14.18
N LEU A 214 5.57 5.93 -14.50
CA LEU A 214 5.36 7.27 -15.02
C LEU A 214 6.11 7.40 -16.35
N LYS A 215 5.39 7.54 -17.45
CA LYS A 215 5.99 7.71 -18.78
C LYS A 215 6.25 9.18 -19.05
N LYS A 216 7.48 9.53 -19.37
CA LYS A 216 7.87 10.92 -19.66
C LYS A 216 7.26 11.40 -20.97
N HIS A 217 6.75 12.64 -20.98
CA HIS A 217 6.32 13.37 -22.18
C HIS A 217 7.46 13.69 -23.10
#